data_334b8ec3ed025cc8f8c4b8e6f9e25207
#
_entry.id   334b8ec3ed025cc8f8c4b8e6f9e25207
#
_cell.length_a   1.000
_cell.length_b   1.000
_cell.length_c   1.000
_cell.angle_alpha   90.00
_cell.angle_beta   90.00
_cell.angle_gamma   90.00
#
_symmetry.space_group_name_H-M   'P 1'
#
loop_
_entity.id
_entity.type
_entity.pdbx_description
1 polymer ?
#
loop_
_entity_poly.entity_id
_entity_poly.type
_entity_poly.pdbx_seq_one_letter_code
_entity_poly.pdbx_strand_id
1 'polypeptide(L)'
;MTFSRACIKVHRVHALALVLLVSPALTKAQGRGRGPAGPPPTPKAEAPVDLTGYWVSIVTEDWRWRMVTPAKGDYASVPLNPEGRKVADVWDAAKDEAAGEQCKAYGAAGLMRLPGRVHIQWENETTLRVDTDAGTQTRTFRFGATTGGPASPSWQGVSIANWETAPSGRGILGAPDAGVPSGALKVVTTHLRPGYLRKNGVPYSENTVLTEYYNVTKEPNGDQWLIVTTIVNDPKYLNQPFITSTHFKKEPDGAKWHPTPCSSR
;
A
#
# COMPACT_ATOMS: atom_id res chain seq x y z
N MET A 1 -73.01 1.19 55.66
CA MET A 1 -73.97 2.10 56.32
C MET A 1 -73.39 3.48 56.41
N THR A 2 -74.20 4.44 55.98
CA THR A 2 -74.20 5.91 56.18
C THR A 2 -73.24 6.73 55.34
N PHE A 3 -73.86 7.36 54.37
CA PHE A 3 -73.41 8.50 53.59
C PHE A 3 -73.25 9.80 54.43
N SER A 4 -72.22 10.59 54.06
CA SER A 4 -72.27 12.03 54.45
C SER A 4 -71.74 12.84 53.25
N ARG A 5 -72.65 13.67 52.71
CA ARG A 5 -72.41 14.65 51.65
C ARG A 5 -71.82 15.93 52.26
N ALA A 6 -70.71 16.41 51.73
CA ALA A 6 -70.20 17.74 52.07
C ALA A 6 -70.23 18.61 50.77
N CYS A 7 -70.83 19.79 50.96
CA CYS A 7 -71.19 20.79 50.00
C CYS A 7 -69.94 21.61 49.59
N ILE A 8 -69.69 21.73 48.31
CA ILE A 8 -68.56 22.53 47.75
C ILE A 8 -69.08 23.91 47.36
N LYS A 9 -68.55 24.95 47.98
CA LYS A 9 -68.75 26.34 47.60
C LYS A 9 -67.85 26.69 46.40
N VAL A 10 -68.47 27.17 45.29
CA VAL A 10 -67.80 27.67 44.11
C VAL A 10 -67.34 29.10 44.34
N HIS A 11 -66.04 29.35 44.31
CA HIS A 11 -65.47 30.69 44.25
C HIS A 11 -65.11 31.00 42.81
N ARG A 12 -65.70 32.02 42.23
CA ARG A 12 -65.35 32.59 40.93
C ARG A 12 -64.00 33.33 41.06
N VAL A 13 -62.97 32.82 40.46
CA VAL A 13 -61.69 33.53 40.27
C VAL A 13 -61.65 34.11 38.86
N HIS A 14 -61.52 35.42 38.79
CA HIS A 14 -61.34 36.14 37.52
C HIS A 14 -59.93 35.91 37.00
N ALA A 15 -59.79 35.24 35.87
CA ALA A 15 -58.52 35.07 35.20
C ALA A 15 -58.19 36.31 34.36
N LEU A 16 -57.17 37.04 34.77
CA LEU A 16 -56.58 38.13 33.97
C LEU A 16 -55.68 37.47 32.90
N ALA A 17 -56.09 37.54 31.64
CA ALA A 17 -55.33 37.05 30.52
C ALA A 17 -54.19 38.02 30.19
N LEU A 18 -52.96 37.67 30.54
CA LEU A 18 -51.74 38.34 30.13
C LEU A 18 -51.34 37.86 28.73
N VAL A 19 -51.61 38.64 27.70
CA VAL A 19 -51.16 38.35 26.34
C VAL A 19 -49.68 38.71 26.21
N LEU A 20 -48.81 37.73 26.27
CA LEU A 20 -47.39 37.85 25.93
C LEU A 20 -47.25 37.85 24.40
N LEU A 21 -46.99 39.01 23.83
CA LEU A 21 -46.58 39.17 22.42
C LEU A 21 -45.16 38.59 22.28
N VAL A 22 -45.05 37.31 21.82
CA VAL A 22 -43.79 36.74 21.42
C VAL A 22 -43.48 37.18 19.98
N SER A 23 -42.62 38.19 19.86
CA SER A 23 -42.06 38.58 18.56
C SER A 23 -41.12 37.49 18.06
N PRO A 24 -41.30 36.90 16.87
CA PRO A 24 -40.29 35.96 16.32
C PRO A 24 -39.08 36.79 15.88
N ALA A 25 -38.03 36.77 16.66
CA ALA A 25 -36.72 37.21 16.22
C ALA A 25 -36.24 36.26 15.10
N LEU A 26 -36.37 36.72 13.86
CA LEU A 26 -35.74 36.11 12.68
C LEU A 26 -34.21 36.20 12.87
N THR A 27 -33.61 35.24 13.57
CA THR A 27 -32.19 35.01 13.52
C THR A 27 -31.83 34.58 12.11
N LYS A 28 -31.37 35.51 11.27
CA LYS A 28 -30.65 35.20 10.04
C LYS A 28 -29.45 34.34 10.47
N ALA A 29 -29.54 33.01 10.30
CA ALA A 29 -28.39 32.15 10.29
C ALA A 29 -27.48 32.65 9.17
N GLN A 30 -26.44 33.42 9.53
CA GLN A 30 -25.34 33.74 8.65
C GLN A 30 -24.68 32.41 8.33
N GLY A 31 -25.06 31.79 7.21
CA GLY A 31 -24.29 30.70 6.62
C GLY A 31 -22.86 31.24 6.45
N ARG A 32 -21.93 30.73 7.27
CA ARG A 32 -20.52 30.95 6.99
C ARG A 32 -20.30 30.41 5.59
N GLY A 33 -20.24 31.33 4.62
CA GLY A 33 -19.86 31.00 3.27
C GLY A 33 -18.54 30.23 3.33
N ARG A 34 -18.58 28.99 2.92
CA ARG A 34 -17.37 28.23 2.69
C ARG A 34 -16.64 29.01 1.59
N GLY A 35 -15.53 29.66 1.93
CA GLY A 35 -14.65 30.27 0.94
C GLY A 35 -14.35 29.27 -0.18
N PRO A 36 -13.93 29.70 -1.36
CA PRO A 36 -13.57 28.81 -2.43
C PRO A 36 -12.61 27.74 -1.86
N ALA A 37 -12.96 26.46 -2.06
CA ALA A 37 -12.12 25.36 -1.62
C ALA A 37 -10.75 25.55 -2.28
N GLY A 38 -9.69 25.55 -1.47
CA GLY A 38 -8.32 25.54 -1.99
C GLY A 38 -8.09 24.35 -2.92
N PRO A 39 -6.99 24.33 -3.68
CA PRO A 39 -6.67 23.18 -4.50
C PRO A 39 -6.66 21.92 -3.62
N PRO A 40 -7.06 20.76 -4.18
CA PRO A 40 -7.01 19.49 -3.43
C PRO A 40 -5.57 19.23 -2.94
N PRO A 41 -5.41 18.66 -1.76
CA PRO A 41 -4.08 18.32 -1.25
C PRO A 41 -3.39 17.34 -2.18
N THR A 42 -2.04 17.39 -2.20
CA THR A 42 -1.23 16.49 -3.02
C THR A 42 -1.15 15.10 -2.38
N PRO A 43 -0.90 14.03 -3.16
CA PRO A 43 -0.70 12.70 -2.62
C PRO A 43 0.39 12.61 -1.54
N LYS A 44 1.43 13.43 -1.64
CA LYS A 44 2.47 13.55 -0.62
C LYS A 44 1.94 14.17 0.67
N ALA A 45 1.11 15.20 0.55
CA ALA A 45 0.49 15.88 1.71
C ALA A 45 -0.58 15.00 2.38
N GLU A 46 -1.24 14.12 1.62
CA GLU A 46 -2.26 13.19 2.12
C GLU A 46 -1.69 11.88 2.65
N ALA A 47 -0.36 11.67 2.58
CA ALA A 47 0.27 10.42 2.97
C ALA A 47 -0.09 10.04 4.42
N PRO A 48 -0.81 8.92 4.66
CA PRO A 48 -1.19 8.50 6.00
C PRO A 48 -0.02 7.91 6.78
N VAL A 49 1.05 7.53 6.07
CA VAL A 49 2.28 6.96 6.63
C VAL A 49 3.49 7.52 5.90
N ASP A 50 4.60 7.67 6.61
CA ASP A 50 5.88 8.05 6.01
C ASP A 50 6.66 6.79 5.61
N LEU A 51 6.78 6.58 4.31
CA LEU A 51 7.56 5.48 3.71
C LEU A 51 9.01 5.86 3.44
N THR A 52 9.38 7.15 3.57
CA THR A 52 10.69 7.65 3.11
C THR A 52 11.86 7.14 3.97
N GLY A 53 13.06 7.17 3.41
CA GLY A 53 14.31 6.78 4.06
C GLY A 53 14.86 5.45 3.60
N TYR A 54 15.81 4.93 4.36
CA TYR A 54 16.53 3.70 4.07
C TYR A 54 15.97 2.54 4.88
N TRP A 55 15.83 1.40 4.22
CA TRP A 55 15.23 0.20 4.78
C TRP A 55 16.08 -1.01 4.42
N VAL A 56 16.44 -1.85 5.40
CA VAL A 56 17.18 -3.08 5.18
C VAL A 56 16.28 -4.29 5.26
N SER A 57 16.38 -5.19 4.30
CA SER A 57 15.64 -6.45 4.29
C SER A 57 16.00 -7.33 5.50
N ILE A 58 14.96 -7.76 6.23
CA ILE A 58 15.08 -8.78 7.28
C ILE A 58 14.38 -10.03 6.76
N VAL A 59 15.18 -11.03 6.39
CA VAL A 59 14.66 -12.25 5.75
C VAL A 59 14.26 -13.25 6.83
N THR A 60 12.98 -13.25 7.18
CA THR A 60 12.37 -14.17 8.16
C THR A 60 11.54 -15.25 7.47
N GLU A 61 10.97 -14.93 6.32
CA GLU A 61 10.14 -15.82 5.52
C GLU A 61 10.88 -16.27 4.26
N ASP A 62 10.62 -17.48 3.82
CA ASP A 62 11.20 -18.06 2.60
C ASP A 62 12.76 -17.96 2.52
N TRP A 63 13.44 -17.88 3.66
CA TRP A 63 14.89 -17.62 3.74
C TRP A 63 15.71 -18.56 2.86
N ARG A 64 15.30 -19.83 2.76
CA ARG A 64 15.94 -20.86 1.93
C ARG A 64 15.99 -20.48 0.45
N TRP A 65 14.97 -19.79 -0.06
CA TRP A 65 14.84 -19.39 -1.47
C TRP A 65 15.18 -17.93 -1.73
N ARG A 66 15.48 -17.16 -0.67
CA ARG A 66 15.83 -15.74 -0.77
C ARG A 66 17.31 -15.49 -0.51
N MET A 67 17.92 -16.19 0.46
CA MET A 67 19.31 -15.96 0.86
C MET A 67 20.32 -16.62 -0.09
N VAL A 68 19.91 -17.66 -0.79
CA VAL A 68 20.71 -18.33 -1.84
C VAL A 68 19.85 -18.50 -3.08
N THR A 69 20.49 -18.51 -4.25
CA THR A 69 19.80 -18.88 -5.48
C THR A 69 19.41 -20.35 -5.40
N PRO A 70 18.13 -20.71 -5.45
CA PRO A 70 17.69 -22.09 -5.41
C PRO A 70 18.20 -22.88 -6.61
N ALA A 71 18.35 -24.19 -6.44
CA ALA A 71 18.67 -25.06 -7.57
C ALA A 71 17.56 -25.01 -8.63
N LYS A 72 17.93 -25.24 -9.89
CA LYS A 72 16.98 -25.50 -10.97
C LYS A 72 16.10 -26.70 -10.58
N GLY A 73 14.79 -26.59 -10.79
CA GLY A 73 13.82 -27.60 -10.36
C GLY A 73 13.25 -27.37 -8.95
N ASP A 74 13.88 -26.55 -8.11
CA ASP A 74 13.33 -26.19 -6.79
C ASP A 74 12.37 -24.99 -6.91
N TYR A 75 11.14 -25.30 -7.23
CA TYR A 75 10.07 -24.30 -7.42
C TYR A 75 9.06 -24.32 -6.28
N ALA A 76 9.38 -24.96 -5.17
CA ALA A 76 8.49 -25.06 -4.01
C ALA A 76 7.95 -23.68 -3.58
N SER A 77 6.73 -23.65 -3.11
CA SER A 77 5.93 -22.49 -2.72
C SER A 77 5.54 -21.50 -3.86
N VAL A 78 5.99 -21.69 -5.10
CA VAL A 78 5.45 -20.92 -6.25
C VAL A 78 4.40 -21.77 -6.96
N PRO A 79 3.17 -21.26 -7.15
CA PRO A 79 2.07 -22.03 -7.74
C PRO A 79 2.19 -22.09 -9.29
N LEU A 80 3.33 -22.58 -9.79
CA LEU A 80 3.55 -22.72 -11.23
C LEU A 80 2.57 -23.70 -11.86
N ASN A 81 1.99 -23.30 -12.97
CA ASN A 81 1.28 -24.21 -13.85
C ASN A 81 2.27 -25.02 -14.73
N PRO A 82 1.80 -25.99 -15.52
CA PRO A 82 2.68 -26.80 -16.38
C PRO A 82 3.50 -25.97 -17.37
N GLU A 83 2.96 -24.88 -17.93
CA GLU A 83 3.69 -24.01 -18.86
C GLU A 83 4.79 -23.21 -18.16
N GLY A 84 4.51 -22.63 -16.99
CA GLY A 84 5.52 -21.96 -16.19
C GLY A 84 6.66 -22.90 -15.79
N ARG A 85 6.33 -24.15 -15.45
CA ARG A 85 7.32 -25.17 -15.12
C ARG A 85 8.21 -25.52 -16.33
N LYS A 86 7.65 -25.70 -17.53
CA LYS A 86 8.44 -25.92 -18.74
C LYS A 86 9.46 -24.80 -18.98
N VAL A 87 9.05 -23.55 -18.80
CA VAL A 87 9.95 -22.39 -18.96
C VAL A 87 11.06 -22.41 -17.91
N ALA A 88 10.71 -22.66 -16.64
CA ALA A 88 11.68 -22.74 -15.55
C ALA A 88 12.69 -23.90 -15.75
N ASP A 89 12.24 -25.04 -16.27
CA ASP A 89 13.07 -26.23 -16.49
C ASP A 89 14.14 -26.04 -17.57
N VAL A 90 13.96 -25.09 -18.49
CA VAL A 90 14.96 -24.77 -19.52
C VAL A 90 15.85 -23.58 -19.16
N TRP A 91 15.63 -22.97 -18.00
CA TRP A 91 16.44 -21.84 -17.54
C TRP A 91 17.93 -22.17 -17.50
N ASP A 92 18.73 -21.19 -17.94
CA ASP A 92 20.18 -21.27 -17.99
C ASP A 92 20.79 -19.88 -17.70
N ALA A 93 21.41 -19.74 -16.54
CA ALA A 93 22.01 -18.48 -16.12
C ALA A 93 23.09 -17.96 -17.09
N ALA A 94 23.88 -18.87 -17.68
CA ALA A 94 24.94 -18.47 -18.60
C ALA A 94 24.37 -17.91 -19.92
N LYS A 95 23.23 -18.42 -20.36
CA LYS A 95 22.52 -17.86 -21.53
C LYS A 95 21.98 -16.49 -21.25
N ASP A 96 21.39 -16.25 -20.09
CA ASP A 96 20.90 -14.94 -19.68
C ASP A 96 22.07 -13.93 -19.57
N GLU A 97 23.21 -14.33 -19.00
CA GLU A 97 24.41 -13.49 -18.93
C GLU A 97 24.95 -13.15 -20.33
N ALA A 98 25.08 -14.15 -21.22
CA ALA A 98 25.54 -13.94 -22.59
C ALA A 98 24.61 -13.04 -23.41
N ALA A 99 23.32 -13.05 -23.12
CA ALA A 99 22.31 -12.21 -23.74
C ALA A 99 22.19 -10.80 -23.10
N GLY A 100 22.95 -10.48 -22.05
CA GLY A 100 22.82 -9.23 -21.31
C GLY A 100 21.51 -9.14 -20.49
N GLU A 101 20.91 -10.27 -20.15
CA GLU A 101 19.61 -10.38 -19.50
C GLU A 101 19.69 -10.76 -18.01
N GLN A 102 20.84 -10.58 -17.37
CA GLN A 102 21.08 -10.90 -15.96
C GLN A 102 20.14 -10.17 -14.99
N CYS A 103 19.46 -9.10 -15.45
CA CYS A 103 18.48 -8.37 -14.64
C CYS A 103 17.05 -8.95 -14.66
N LYS A 104 16.80 -10.08 -15.33
CA LYS A 104 15.46 -10.70 -15.41
C LYS A 104 14.82 -10.98 -14.03
N ALA A 105 15.63 -11.36 -13.04
CA ALA A 105 15.16 -11.61 -11.67
C ALA A 105 15.07 -10.35 -10.79
N TYR A 106 15.46 -9.19 -11.32
CA TYR A 106 15.40 -7.90 -10.65
C TYR A 106 14.24 -7.02 -11.17
N GLY A 107 13.32 -7.61 -11.91
CA GLY A 107 12.08 -6.95 -12.31
C GLY A 107 11.13 -6.77 -11.12
N ALA A 108 10.17 -5.85 -11.27
CA ALA A 108 9.25 -5.45 -10.19
C ALA A 108 8.60 -6.63 -9.47
N ALA A 109 8.22 -7.70 -10.19
CA ALA A 109 7.54 -8.86 -9.62
C ALA A 109 8.43 -9.73 -8.69
N GLY A 110 9.77 -9.63 -8.81
CA GLY A 110 10.72 -10.37 -7.96
C GLY A 110 11.51 -9.47 -7.01
N LEU A 111 11.63 -8.17 -7.33
CA LEU A 111 12.61 -7.26 -6.75
C LEU A 111 12.53 -7.14 -5.22
N MET A 112 11.33 -6.95 -4.66
CA MET A 112 11.17 -6.77 -3.21
C MET A 112 11.48 -8.02 -2.40
N ARG A 113 11.67 -9.17 -3.05
CA ARG A 113 12.08 -10.42 -2.40
C ARG A 113 13.60 -10.59 -2.32
N LEU A 114 14.36 -9.84 -3.10
CA LEU A 114 15.82 -9.90 -3.04
C LEU A 114 16.32 -9.29 -1.73
N PRO A 115 17.23 -9.97 -1.02
CA PRO A 115 17.88 -9.38 0.14
C PRO A 115 18.70 -8.16 -0.28
N GLY A 116 18.59 -7.09 0.47
CA GLY A 116 19.28 -5.83 0.17
C GLY A 116 18.63 -4.67 0.90
N ARG A 117 18.93 -3.46 0.45
CA ARG A 117 18.37 -2.22 0.95
C ARG A 117 17.47 -1.56 -0.06
N VAL A 118 16.49 -0.85 0.46
CA VAL A 118 15.57 -0.04 -0.31
C VAL A 118 15.67 1.39 0.20
N HIS A 119 15.78 2.36 -0.71
CA HIS A 119 15.69 3.77 -0.43
C HIS A 119 14.45 4.34 -1.06
N ILE A 120 13.56 4.91 -0.25
CA ILE A 120 12.28 5.48 -0.69
C ILE A 120 12.31 6.97 -0.45
N GLN A 121 11.96 7.75 -1.48
CA GLN A 121 11.92 9.20 -1.41
C GLN A 121 10.88 9.80 -2.35
N TRP A 122 10.35 10.96 -1.98
CA TRP A 122 9.52 11.73 -2.88
C TRP A 122 10.38 12.42 -3.93
N GLU A 123 10.13 12.15 -5.20
CA GLU A 123 10.75 12.86 -6.32
C GLU A 123 10.03 14.20 -6.55
N ASN A 124 8.72 14.24 -6.34
CA ASN A 124 7.86 15.41 -6.36
C ASN A 124 6.57 15.14 -5.58
N GLU A 125 5.58 16.05 -5.65
CA GLU A 125 4.32 15.95 -4.90
C GLU A 125 3.42 14.76 -5.27
N THR A 126 3.65 14.14 -6.44
CA THR A 126 2.81 13.06 -6.99
C THR A 126 3.59 11.80 -7.37
N THR A 127 4.89 11.77 -7.09
CA THR A 127 5.77 10.69 -7.53
C THR A 127 6.68 10.25 -6.39
N LEU A 128 6.57 8.98 -6.03
CA LEU A 128 7.46 8.32 -5.07
C LEU A 128 8.47 7.47 -5.83
N ARG A 129 9.75 7.67 -5.55
CA ARG A 129 10.85 6.90 -6.11
C ARG A 129 11.31 5.85 -5.11
N VAL A 130 11.57 4.64 -5.60
CA VAL A 130 12.06 3.49 -4.84
C VAL A 130 13.30 2.95 -5.53
N ASP A 131 14.45 3.12 -4.89
CA ASP A 131 15.73 2.58 -5.34
C ASP A 131 16.07 1.33 -4.54
N THR A 132 16.73 0.35 -5.17
CA THR A 132 17.30 -0.83 -4.49
C THR A 132 18.80 -0.90 -4.73
N ASP A 133 19.56 -1.27 -3.69
CA ASP A 133 20.99 -1.51 -3.84
C ASP A 133 21.27 -2.83 -4.56
N ALA A 134 20.49 -3.87 -4.29
CA ALA A 134 20.53 -5.13 -5.02
C ALA A 134 20.09 -4.94 -6.47
N GLY A 135 20.99 -5.17 -7.41
CA GLY A 135 20.74 -5.00 -8.84
C GLY A 135 20.70 -3.55 -9.32
N THR A 136 20.86 -2.57 -8.43
CA THR A 136 20.85 -1.12 -8.76
C THR A 136 19.61 -0.75 -9.58
N GLN A 137 18.41 -1.07 -9.05
CA GLN A 137 17.15 -0.82 -9.73
C GLN A 137 16.45 0.42 -9.19
N THR A 138 15.69 1.08 -10.05
CA THR A 138 14.81 2.20 -9.68
C THR A 138 13.39 1.92 -10.15
N ARG A 139 12.42 2.12 -9.26
CA ARG A 139 10.99 2.10 -9.56
C ARG A 139 10.38 3.46 -9.27
N THR A 140 9.42 3.86 -10.07
CA THR A 140 8.70 5.13 -9.92
C THR A 140 7.22 4.84 -9.73
N PHE A 141 6.66 5.23 -8.58
CA PHE A 141 5.24 5.08 -8.25
C PHE A 141 4.54 6.42 -8.49
N ARG A 142 3.61 6.45 -9.43
CA ARG A 142 2.91 7.67 -9.85
C ARG A 142 1.50 7.69 -9.30
N PHE A 143 1.13 8.77 -8.64
CA PHE A 143 -0.23 9.02 -8.16
C PHE A 143 -1.03 9.78 -9.21
N GLY A 144 -2.31 9.43 -9.33
CA GLY A 144 -3.24 10.14 -10.22
C GLY A 144 -2.98 9.95 -11.72
N ALA A 145 -1.98 9.16 -12.10
CA ALA A 145 -1.73 8.86 -13.50
C ALA A 145 -2.77 7.85 -14.03
N THR A 146 -3.57 8.27 -14.98
CA THR A 146 -4.59 7.42 -15.58
C THR A 146 -4.13 6.77 -16.88
N THR A 147 -3.19 7.39 -17.57
CA THR A 147 -2.66 6.91 -18.85
C THR A 147 -1.26 7.49 -19.08
N GLY A 148 -0.39 6.76 -19.72
CA GLY A 148 0.97 7.22 -20.06
C GLY A 148 2.04 6.31 -19.49
N GLY A 149 1.92 5.03 -19.78
CA GLY A 149 3.01 4.09 -19.61
C GLY A 149 4.11 4.33 -20.65
N PRO A 150 5.32 3.78 -20.42
CA PRO A 150 6.35 3.75 -21.46
C PRO A 150 5.79 3.08 -22.70
N ALA A 151 6.22 3.57 -23.87
CA ALA A 151 5.83 2.99 -25.16
C ALA A 151 6.23 1.50 -25.28
N SER A 152 7.20 1.04 -24.49
CA SER A 152 7.70 -0.32 -24.48
C SER A 152 7.69 -0.92 -23.07
N PRO A 153 7.39 -2.21 -22.92
CA PRO A 153 7.47 -2.92 -21.64
C PRO A 153 8.90 -2.87 -21.06
N SER A 154 8.98 -2.75 -19.75
CA SER A 154 10.25 -2.80 -19.01
C SER A 154 10.17 -3.79 -17.84
N TRP A 155 11.31 -4.17 -17.26
CA TRP A 155 11.27 -5.04 -16.06
C TRP A 155 10.62 -4.37 -14.85
N GLN A 156 10.65 -3.03 -14.77
CA GLN A 156 10.01 -2.29 -13.69
C GLN A 156 8.56 -1.91 -14.01
N GLY A 157 8.15 -2.03 -15.28
CA GLY A 157 6.79 -1.76 -15.72
C GLY A 157 6.33 -0.33 -15.49
N VAL A 158 5.03 -0.16 -15.41
CA VAL A 158 4.33 1.09 -15.07
C VAL A 158 3.60 0.89 -13.76
N SER A 159 3.95 1.67 -12.75
CA SER A 159 3.39 1.57 -11.41
C SER A 159 2.50 2.75 -11.09
N ILE A 160 1.22 2.49 -10.85
CA ILE A 160 0.22 3.46 -10.39
C ILE A 160 -0.01 3.26 -8.90
N ALA A 161 0.10 4.34 -8.15
CA ALA A 161 0.00 4.37 -6.70
C ALA A 161 -1.26 5.05 -6.21
N ASN A 162 -1.83 4.54 -5.13
CA ASN A 162 -2.95 5.15 -4.43
C ASN A 162 -2.83 4.89 -2.93
N TRP A 163 -3.21 5.85 -2.10
CA TRP A 163 -3.37 5.62 -0.68
C TRP A 163 -4.66 4.85 -0.41
N GLU A 164 -4.55 3.76 0.34
CA GLU A 164 -5.71 3.10 0.94
C GLU A 164 -5.71 3.44 2.43
N THR A 165 -6.65 4.31 2.82
CA THR A 165 -6.86 4.67 4.22
C THR A 165 -7.91 3.78 4.83
N ALA A 166 -7.67 3.26 6.04
CA ALA A 166 -8.74 2.61 6.79
C ALA A 166 -9.84 3.65 7.07
N PRO A 167 -11.14 3.30 6.89
CA PRO A 167 -12.21 4.16 7.35
C PRO A 167 -11.97 4.46 8.83
N SER A 168 -12.05 5.74 9.21
CA SER A 168 -12.03 6.14 10.62
C SER A 168 -13.21 5.45 11.31
N GLY A 169 -12.96 4.28 11.90
CA GLY A 169 -13.96 3.51 12.63
C GLY A 169 -14.36 4.26 13.88
N ARG A 170 -15.64 4.26 14.22
CA ARG A 170 -16.04 4.52 15.60
C ARG A 170 -15.43 3.38 16.43
N GLY A 171 -14.61 3.72 17.40
CA GLY A 171 -14.11 2.76 18.38
C GLY A 171 -15.25 1.93 18.99
N ILE A 172 -14.95 0.77 19.53
CA ILE A 172 -15.91 -0.22 20.08
C ILE A 172 -16.96 0.39 21.04
N LEU A 173 -16.70 1.59 21.55
CA LEU A 173 -17.61 2.34 22.45
C LEU A 173 -18.21 3.59 21.80
N GLY A 174 -18.14 3.75 20.47
CA GLY A 174 -18.75 4.89 19.79
C GLY A 174 -18.02 6.23 19.95
N ALA A 175 -16.90 6.27 20.67
CA ALA A 175 -16.01 7.43 20.69
C ALA A 175 -15.31 7.54 19.33
N PRO A 176 -15.10 8.79 18.80
CA PRO A 176 -14.22 8.96 17.67
C PRO A 176 -12.87 8.38 18.04
N ASP A 177 -12.40 7.41 17.25
CA ASP A 177 -11.02 6.99 17.36
C ASP A 177 -10.18 8.23 17.11
N ALA A 178 -9.38 8.66 18.08
CA ALA A 178 -8.40 9.73 17.93
C ALA A 178 -7.29 9.21 16.99
N GLY A 179 -7.73 8.73 15.82
CA GLY A 179 -7.01 7.85 14.94
C GLY A 179 -5.70 8.46 14.53
N VAL A 180 -4.64 7.81 14.94
CA VAL A 180 -3.41 7.84 14.18
C VAL A 180 -3.81 7.48 12.73
N PRO A 181 -3.56 8.34 11.73
CA PRO A 181 -3.85 7.99 10.35
C PRO A 181 -3.23 6.63 10.05
N SER A 182 -4.06 5.64 9.79
CA SER A 182 -3.60 4.32 9.40
C SER A 182 -3.96 4.10 7.93
N GLY A 183 -3.00 3.64 7.16
CA GLY A 183 -3.22 3.40 5.76
C GLY A 183 -2.03 2.68 5.14
N ALA A 184 -2.25 2.19 3.95
CA ALA A 184 -1.24 1.54 3.14
C ALA A 184 -1.07 2.27 1.81
N LEU A 185 0.13 2.21 1.24
CA LEU A 185 0.31 2.54 -0.15
C LEU A 185 -0.01 1.29 -0.97
N LYS A 186 -1.01 1.36 -1.83
CA LYS A 186 -1.27 0.35 -2.86
C LYS A 186 -0.64 0.76 -4.16
N VAL A 187 0.10 -0.16 -4.77
CA VAL A 187 0.75 0.04 -6.06
C VAL A 187 0.31 -1.08 -7.00
N VAL A 188 -0.19 -0.71 -8.17
CA VAL A 188 -0.50 -1.66 -9.24
C VAL A 188 0.48 -1.44 -10.39
N THR A 189 1.22 -2.49 -10.76
CA THR A 189 2.22 -2.44 -11.82
C THR A 189 1.82 -3.35 -12.97
N THR A 190 1.85 -2.80 -14.16
CA THR A 190 1.58 -3.48 -15.44
C THR A 190 2.66 -3.16 -16.46
N HIS A 191 2.51 -3.59 -17.72
CA HIS A 191 3.47 -3.37 -18.81
C HIS A 191 4.87 -3.91 -18.45
N LEU A 192 4.88 -5.07 -17.81
CA LEU A 192 6.11 -5.76 -17.44
C LEU A 192 6.70 -6.47 -18.66
N ARG A 193 8.02 -6.37 -18.83
CA ARG A 193 8.78 -7.27 -19.69
C ARG A 193 8.90 -8.62 -18.96
N PRO A 194 8.78 -9.76 -19.65
CA PRO A 194 8.95 -11.08 -19.05
C PRO A 194 10.24 -11.21 -18.27
N GLY A 195 10.18 -11.82 -17.08
CA GLY A 195 11.32 -11.97 -16.19
C GLY A 195 11.14 -13.15 -15.21
N TYR A 196 11.81 -13.08 -14.08
CA TYR A 196 11.77 -14.15 -13.08
C TYR A 196 11.29 -13.67 -11.71
N LEU A 197 10.46 -14.47 -11.07
CA LEU A 197 10.04 -14.31 -9.66
C LEU A 197 11.15 -14.74 -8.69
N ARG A 198 12.06 -15.59 -9.16
CA ARG A 198 13.21 -16.10 -8.42
C ARG A 198 14.40 -16.26 -9.37
N LYS A 199 15.60 -16.15 -8.81
CA LYS A 199 16.86 -16.22 -9.57
C LYS A 199 17.14 -17.59 -10.22
N ASN A 200 16.34 -18.62 -9.95
CA ASN A 200 16.44 -19.93 -10.59
C ASN A 200 15.49 -20.12 -11.78
N GLY A 201 15.11 -19.02 -12.44
CA GLY A 201 14.35 -19.06 -13.70
C GLY A 201 12.84 -19.27 -13.54
N VAL A 202 12.28 -19.15 -12.33
CA VAL A 202 10.82 -19.19 -12.12
C VAL A 202 10.19 -17.98 -12.83
N PRO A 203 9.43 -18.18 -13.94
CA PRO A 203 9.06 -17.08 -14.81
C PRO A 203 7.86 -16.28 -14.33
N TYR A 204 7.77 -15.05 -14.80
CA TYR A 204 6.52 -14.30 -14.97
C TYR A 204 6.46 -13.77 -16.40
N SER A 205 5.24 -13.55 -16.90
CA SER A 205 4.99 -13.15 -18.29
C SER A 205 4.70 -11.65 -18.44
N GLU A 206 4.56 -11.22 -19.67
CA GLU A 206 4.09 -9.90 -20.06
C GLU A 206 2.65 -9.59 -19.62
N ASN A 207 1.85 -10.64 -19.32
CA ASN A 207 0.47 -10.52 -18.85
C ASN A 207 0.36 -10.35 -17.33
N THR A 208 1.50 -10.26 -16.66
CA THR A 208 1.55 -10.12 -15.21
C THR A 208 0.96 -8.79 -14.75
N VAL A 209 0.06 -8.88 -13.78
CA VAL A 209 -0.39 -7.74 -12.97
C VAL A 209 0.15 -7.93 -11.56
N LEU A 210 0.99 -6.99 -11.14
CA LEU A 210 1.59 -6.97 -9.81
C LEU A 210 0.81 -5.96 -8.94
N THR A 211 0.33 -6.41 -7.79
CA THR A 211 -0.25 -5.53 -6.77
C THR A 211 0.58 -5.61 -5.50
N GLU A 212 0.97 -4.46 -4.98
CA GLU A 212 1.78 -4.37 -3.77
C GLU A 212 1.13 -3.44 -2.76
N TYR A 213 1.22 -3.80 -1.48
CA TYR A 213 0.79 -2.99 -0.35
C TYR A 213 1.98 -2.70 0.54
N TYR A 214 2.29 -1.42 0.73
CA TYR A 214 3.38 -0.94 1.57
C TYR A 214 2.80 -0.42 2.88
N ASN A 215 3.08 -1.09 3.97
CA ASN A 215 2.60 -0.75 5.32
C ASN A 215 3.80 -0.45 6.22
N VAL A 216 3.67 0.56 7.09
CA VAL A 216 4.67 0.84 8.12
C VAL A 216 4.07 0.60 9.50
N THR A 217 4.79 -0.14 10.32
CA THR A 217 4.49 -0.30 11.74
C THR A 217 5.61 0.30 12.59
N LYS A 218 5.24 0.78 13.79
CA LYS A 218 6.18 1.29 14.77
C LYS A 218 6.07 0.47 16.02
N GLU A 219 7.20 -0.05 16.48
CA GLU A 219 7.27 -0.85 17.69
C GLU A 219 7.51 0.02 18.93
N PRO A 220 7.13 -0.44 20.13
CA PRO A 220 7.35 0.31 21.38
C PRO A 220 8.81 0.65 21.67
N ASN A 221 9.76 -0.15 21.17
CA ASN A 221 11.20 0.09 21.29
C ASN A 221 11.74 1.16 20.32
N GLY A 222 10.87 1.77 19.51
CA GLY A 222 11.22 2.77 18.49
C GLY A 222 11.59 2.21 17.13
N ASP A 223 11.67 0.91 16.97
CA ASP A 223 11.91 0.29 15.66
C ASP A 223 10.75 0.56 14.71
N GLN A 224 11.07 0.78 13.45
CA GLN A 224 10.09 0.91 12.38
C GLN A 224 10.29 -0.20 11.36
N TRP A 225 9.17 -0.79 10.95
CA TRP A 225 9.15 -1.87 9.99
C TRP A 225 8.30 -1.49 8.78
N LEU A 226 8.85 -1.68 7.59
CA LEU A 226 8.13 -1.63 6.34
C LEU A 226 7.79 -3.07 5.94
N ILE A 227 6.51 -3.35 5.78
CA ILE A 227 5.99 -4.64 5.35
C ILE A 227 5.42 -4.47 3.96
N VAL A 228 5.95 -5.21 3.00
CA VAL A 228 5.49 -5.19 1.61
C VAL A 228 4.80 -6.51 1.29
N THR A 229 3.47 -6.46 1.18
CA THR A 229 2.69 -7.59 0.68
C THR A 229 2.61 -7.50 -0.84
N THR A 230 3.07 -8.53 -1.52
CA THR A 230 3.14 -8.60 -2.99
C THR A 230 2.20 -9.69 -3.49
N ILE A 231 1.36 -9.36 -4.46
CA ILE A 231 0.42 -10.27 -5.13
C ILE A 231 0.77 -10.26 -6.62
N VAL A 232 1.27 -11.38 -7.11
CA VAL A 232 1.58 -11.58 -8.53
C VAL A 232 0.46 -12.39 -9.18
N ASN A 233 -0.28 -11.77 -10.07
CA ASN A 233 -1.25 -12.42 -10.94
C ASN A 233 -0.63 -12.62 -12.32
N ASP A 234 -0.43 -13.86 -12.72
CA ASP A 234 0.06 -14.22 -14.04
C ASP A 234 -0.72 -15.43 -14.58
N PRO A 235 -1.75 -15.21 -15.40
CA PRO A 235 -2.59 -16.30 -15.91
C PRO A 235 -1.85 -17.24 -16.88
N LYS A 236 -0.67 -16.82 -17.40
CA LYS A 236 0.12 -17.62 -18.33
C LYS A 236 0.95 -18.68 -17.59
N TYR A 237 1.52 -18.36 -16.42
CA TYR A 237 2.50 -19.22 -15.75
C TYR A 237 2.09 -19.68 -14.35
N LEU A 238 1.06 -19.08 -13.75
CA LEU A 238 0.61 -19.41 -12.41
C LEU A 238 -0.81 -20.01 -12.41
N ASN A 239 -1.03 -21.01 -11.52
CA ASN A 239 -2.36 -21.59 -11.29
C ASN A 239 -3.26 -20.69 -10.43
N GLN A 240 -2.64 -19.86 -9.61
CA GLN A 240 -3.29 -18.92 -8.67
C GLN A 240 -2.33 -17.78 -8.36
N PRO A 241 -2.80 -16.66 -7.77
CA PRO A 241 -1.94 -15.57 -7.36
C PRO A 241 -0.81 -16.06 -6.44
N PHE A 242 0.43 -15.64 -6.73
CA PHE A 242 1.57 -15.85 -5.85
C PHE A 242 1.66 -14.68 -4.88
N ILE A 243 1.37 -14.94 -3.60
CA ILE A 243 1.31 -13.94 -2.54
C ILE A 243 2.50 -14.12 -1.63
N THR A 244 3.21 -13.03 -1.37
CA THR A 244 4.36 -13.01 -0.45
C THR A 244 4.33 -11.77 0.43
N SER A 245 4.98 -11.84 1.58
CA SER A 245 5.21 -10.70 2.46
C SER A 245 6.71 -10.57 2.68
N THR A 246 7.24 -9.37 2.58
CA THR A 246 8.66 -9.08 2.82
C THR A 246 8.79 -7.98 3.86
N HIS A 247 9.78 -8.12 4.74
CA HIS A 247 9.96 -7.25 5.88
C HIS A 247 11.27 -6.48 5.77
N PHE A 248 11.20 -5.20 6.08
CA PHE A 248 12.36 -4.33 6.11
C PHE A 248 12.38 -3.53 7.41
N LYS A 249 13.53 -3.40 8.01
CA LYS A 249 13.74 -2.56 9.19
C LYS A 249 14.32 -1.21 8.75
N LYS A 250 13.83 -0.12 9.33
CA LYS A 250 14.35 1.22 9.05
C LYS A 250 15.78 1.35 9.52
N GLU A 251 16.63 1.93 8.67
CA GLU A 251 17.98 2.35 9.01
C GLU A 251 18.01 3.87 9.24
N PRO A 252 18.91 4.37 10.09
CA PRO A 252 18.96 5.81 10.41
C PRO A 252 19.38 6.67 9.19
N ASP A 253 20.20 6.11 8.32
CA ASP A 253 20.76 6.80 7.15
C ASP A 253 21.18 5.81 6.06
N GLY A 254 21.84 6.33 5.01
CA GLY A 254 22.35 5.56 3.88
C GLY A 254 23.78 5.05 4.03
N ALA A 255 24.40 5.09 5.22
CA ALA A 255 25.82 4.73 5.38
C ALA A 255 26.16 3.31 4.95
N LYS A 256 25.17 2.41 4.99
CA LYS A 256 25.34 1.01 4.56
C LYS A 256 24.81 0.73 3.16
N TRP A 257 24.41 1.76 2.42
CA TRP A 257 23.97 1.62 1.03
C TRP A 257 25.08 1.07 0.17
N HIS A 258 24.85 -0.07 -0.49
CA HIS A 258 25.87 -0.78 -1.24
C HIS A 258 25.34 -1.30 -2.57
N PRO A 259 25.30 -0.47 -3.62
CA PRO A 259 24.82 -0.87 -4.93
C PRO A 259 25.62 -2.02 -5.52
N THR A 260 24.92 -3.05 -5.97
CA THR A 260 25.51 -4.20 -6.66
C THR A 260 24.88 -4.37 -8.03
N PRO A 261 25.61 -4.85 -9.03
CA PRO A 261 25.01 -5.12 -10.34
C PRO A 261 24.02 -6.30 -10.28
N CYS A 262 23.19 -6.42 -11.30
CA CYS A 262 22.41 -7.62 -11.51
C CYS A 262 23.31 -8.83 -11.74
N SER A 263 22.84 -9.99 -11.30
CA SER A 263 23.50 -11.29 -11.50
C SER A 263 22.45 -12.36 -11.77
N SER A 264 22.69 -13.19 -12.76
CA SER A 264 21.86 -14.36 -13.06
C SER A 264 22.00 -15.49 -12.04
N ARG A 265 22.91 -15.36 -11.07
CA ARG A 265 23.22 -16.37 -10.03
C ARG A 265 23.05 -15.84 -8.63
#